data_72af77d51b90f96dfbfcf6291a8bf3d3
#
_entry.id   72af77d51b90f96dfbfcf6291a8bf3d3
#
_cell.length_a   1.000
_cell.length_b   1.000
_cell.length_c   1.000
_cell.angle_alpha   90.00
_cell.angle_beta   90.00
_cell.angle_gamma   90.00
#
_symmetry.space_group_name_H-M   'P 1'
#
loop_
_entity.id
_entity.type
_entity.pdbx_description
1 polymer ?
#
loop_
_entity_poly.entity_id
_entity_poly.type
_entity_poly.pdbx_seq_one_letter_code
_entity_poly.pdbx_strand_id
1 'polypeptide(L)'
;MKFSIITVSFNSEKTIERTIQSVLAQTYTDLEYIIIDGASQDGTINIVRKYEPAFYGRLKWISEPDNGIYDAMNKGIAMAKGEIVGIVNSDDWLERDALETIVTFQHKSGMLLNTIYCGWINFHYFNGTIQIMKTDHNVLQSWAKKYQMAGIRHPAVFVQKSVYDKYGVFDERMKVLADTDLILRFYFGGVKFLYPEKVLSNMSDGGVSNRHLMKAYNDYRLVLLKYPMSNFKFKYYLYSWKLKRIIKSFVPIKLLYIYRNFSKA
;
A
#
# COMPACT_ATOMS: atom_id res chain seq x y z
N MET A 1 5.48 2.79 -21.58
CA MET A 1 4.69 3.11 -20.34
C MET A 1 5.65 3.19 -19.18
N LYS A 2 5.89 4.37 -18.67
CA LYS A 2 6.90 4.57 -17.63
C LYS A 2 6.30 4.42 -16.24
N PHE A 3 7.00 3.68 -15.36
CA PHE A 3 6.64 3.59 -13.94
C PHE A 3 7.41 4.60 -13.09
N SER A 4 6.76 5.11 -12.05
CA SER A 4 7.42 5.72 -10.89
C SER A 4 7.21 4.79 -9.69
N ILE A 5 8.28 4.20 -9.21
CA ILE A 5 8.23 3.41 -7.96
C ILE A 5 8.70 4.31 -6.84
N ILE A 6 7.91 4.37 -5.76
CA ILE A 6 8.17 5.23 -4.61
C ILE A 6 8.42 4.35 -3.39
N THR A 7 9.48 4.62 -2.65
CA THR A 7 9.71 4.05 -1.32
C THR A 7 9.79 5.18 -0.31
N VAL A 8 9.03 5.04 0.79
CA VAL A 8 9.14 5.92 1.95
C VAL A 8 9.90 5.22 3.05
N SER A 9 10.82 5.92 3.71
CA SER A 9 11.68 5.34 4.74
C SER A 9 11.86 6.25 5.95
N PHE A 10 11.97 5.63 7.11
CA PHE A 10 12.41 6.28 8.35
C PHE A 10 13.05 5.24 9.26
N ASN A 11 14.36 5.38 9.54
CA ASN A 11 15.16 4.44 10.33
C ASN A 11 14.99 2.98 9.88
N SER A 12 15.24 2.74 8.58
CA SER A 12 14.94 1.47 7.89
C SER A 12 16.19 0.70 7.46
N GLU A 13 17.35 0.92 8.10
CA GLU A 13 18.64 0.29 7.72
C GLU A 13 18.59 -1.23 7.61
N LYS A 14 17.70 -1.88 8.39
CA LYS A 14 17.57 -3.35 8.43
C LYS A 14 16.78 -3.93 7.27
N THR A 15 16.02 -3.12 6.54
CA THR A 15 15.03 -3.62 5.58
C THR A 15 15.13 -2.99 4.20
N ILE A 16 15.50 -1.70 4.12
CA ILE A 16 15.45 -0.92 2.88
C ILE A 16 16.33 -1.51 1.77
N GLU A 17 17.42 -2.18 2.09
CA GLU A 17 18.31 -2.78 1.09
C GLU A 17 17.56 -3.79 0.22
N ARG A 18 16.76 -4.67 0.83
CA ARG A 18 15.91 -5.64 0.11
C ARG A 18 14.89 -4.94 -0.79
N THR A 19 14.26 -3.88 -0.30
CA THR A 19 13.32 -3.10 -1.09
C THR A 19 13.98 -2.50 -2.33
N ILE A 20 15.14 -1.85 -2.17
CA ILE A 20 15.92 -1.26 -3.28
C ILE A 20 16.32 -2.35 -4.29
N GLN A 21 16.82 -3.49 -3.82
CA GLN A 21 17.21 -4.61 -4.67
C GLN A 21 16.02 -5.14 -5.47
N SER A 22 14.83 -5.19 -4.91
CA SER A 22 13.63 -5.68 -5.61
C SER A 22 13.20 -4.75 -6.75
N VAL A 23 13.40 -3.45 -6.59
CA VAL A 23 13.14 -2.46 -7.67
C VAL A 23 14.23 -2.53 -8.74
N LEU A 24 15.49 -2.68 -8.34
CA LEU A 24 16.61 -2.81 -9.27
C LEU A 24 16.50 -4.08 -10.13
N ALA A 25 15.97 -5.16 -9.56
CA ALA A 25 15.84 -6.46 -10.22
C ALA A 25 14.60 -6.62 -11.11
N GLN A 26 13.79 -5.57 -11.30
CA GLN A 26 12.60 -5.64 -12.15
C GLN A 26 12.97 -6.00 -13.60
N THR A 27 12.20 -6.93 -14.20
CA THR A 27 12.37 -7.33 -15.61
C THR A 27 11.99 -6.21 -16.57
N TYR A 28 10.99 -5.40 -16.21
CA TYR A 28 10.60 -4.20 -16.94
C TYR A 28 11.40 -2.99 -16.45
N THR A 29 12.20 -2.38 -17.34
CA THR A 29 13.24 -1.42 -16.98
C THR A 29 12.87 0.05 -17.22
N ASP A 30 11.75 0.35 -17.91
CA ASP A 30 11.28 1.73 -18.10
C ASP A 30 10.61 2.24 -16.82
N LEU A 31 11.45 2.49 -15.82
CA LEU A 31 11.04 2.99 -14.51
C LEU A 31 11.99 4.09 -14.01
N GLU A 32 11.46 4.98 -13.20
CA GLU A 32 12.22 5.78 -12.24
C GLU A 32 11.93 5.29 -10.82
N TYR A 33 12.91 5.42 -9.95
CA TYR A 33 12.80 5.07 -8.54
C TYR A 33 12.96 6.32 -7.68
N ILE A 34 12.05 6.53 -6.73
CA ILE A 34 12.00 7.71 -5.87
C ILE A 34 11.99 7.25 -4.43
N ILE A 35 12.98 7.68 -3.63
CA ILE A 35 13.04 7.41 -2.19
C ILE A 35 12.82 8.71 -1.44
N ILE A 36 11.83 8.70 -0.55
CA ILE A 36 11.53 9.80 0.37
C ILE A 36 11.84 9.31 1.78
N ASP A 37 12.88 9.88 2.36
CA ASP A 37 13.36 9.54 3.69
C ASP A 37 13.01 10.63 4.69
N GLY A 38 12.44 10.26 5.81
CA GLY A 38 11.98 11.14 6.88
C GLY A 38 13.10 11.64 7.81
N ALA A 39 14.28 11.97 7.29
CA ALA A 39 15.48 12.34 8.04
C ALA A 39 15.97 11.22 8.98
N SER A 40 16.16 10.02 8.45
CA SER A 40 16.71 8.87 9.18
C SER A 40 18.07 9.18 9.85
N GLN A 41 18.24 8.66 11.06
CA GLN A 41 19.45 8.83 11.88
C GLN A 41 20.32 7.55 11.96
N ASP A 42 19.89 6.46 11.30
CA ASP A 42 20.59 5.19 11.18
C ASP A 42 21.32 5.06 9.85
N GLY A 43 21.74 3.84 9.47
CA GLY A 43 22.43 3.55 8.21
C GLY A 43 21.56 3.64 6.95
N THR A 44 20.28 4.02 7.02
CA THR A 44 19.34 4.03 5.88
C THR A 44 19.90 4.78 4.67
N ILE A 45 20.35 6.03 4.85
CA ILE A 45 20.83 6.87 3.74
C ILE A 45 22.16 6.35 3.17
N ASN A 46 23.01 5.75 3.97
CA ASN A 46 24.24 5.13 3.47
C ASN A 46 23.93 3.97 2.52
N ILE A 47 22.88 3.19 2.80
CA ILE A 47 22.40 2.12 1.92
C ILE A 47 21.85 2.71 0.63
N VAL A 48 21.02 3.77 0.68
CA VAL A 48 20.50 4.43 -0.51
C VAL A 48 21.64 4.91 -1.42
N ARG A 49 22.63 5.62 -0.87
CA ARG A 49 23.80 6.10 -1.63
C ARG A 49 24.61 4.97 -2.26
N LYS A 50 24.76 3.84 -1.56
CA LYS A 50 25.44 2.65 -2.08
C LYS A 50 24.83 2.13 -3.37
N TYR A 51 23.48 2.16 -3.47
CA TYR A 51 22.74 1.62 -4.64
C TYR A 51 22.48 2.66 -5.74
N GLU A 52 22.62 3.95 -5.48
CA GLU A 52 22.33 5.03 -6.44
C GLU A 52 23.03 4.83 -7.80
N PRO A 53 24.34 4.48 -7.87
CA PRO A 53 25.02 4.27 -9.15
C PRO A 53 24.41 3.14 -10.00
N ALA A 54 23.89 2.10 -9.34
CA ALA A 54 23.31 0.94 -10.04
C ALA A 54 22.01 1.26 -10.80
N PHE A 55 21.37 2.39 -10.49
CA PHE A 55 20.18 2.85 -11.20
C PHE A 55 20.48 3.73 -12.41
N TYR A 56 21.74 4.08 -12.70
CA TYR A 56 22.13 4.86 -13.86
C TYR A 56 21.31 6.16 -14.02
N GLY A 57 21.17 6.92 -12.93
CA GLY A 57 20.42 8.18 -12.87
C GLY A 57 18.87 8.03 -12.79
N ARG A 58 18.35 6.82 -12.73
CA ARG A 58 16.90 6.58 -12.57
C ARG A 58 16.45 6.64 -11.12
N LEU A 59 17.35 6.57 -10.12
CA LEU A 59 17.07 6.77 -8.70
C LEU A 59 17.18 8.26 -8.36
N LYS A 60 16.15 8.77 -7.69
CA LYS A 60 16.15 10.08 -7.03
C LYS A 60 15.77 9.89 -5.58
N TRP A 61 16.36 10.64 -4.70
CA TRP A 61 16.01 10.57 -3.29
C TRP A 61 16.14 11.93 -2.60
N ILE A 62 15.34 12.14 -1.58
CA ILE A 62 15.43 13.25 -0.63
C ILE A 62 15.38 12.70 0.78
N SER A 63 16.10 13.36 1.70
CA SER A 63 16.07 13.03 3.13
C SER A 63 15.84 14.34 3.88
N GLU A 64 14.63 14.48 4.44
CA GLU A 64 14.19 15.65 5.19
C GLU A 64 13.08 15.25 6.18
N PRO A 65 12.87 16.00 7.27
CA PRO A 65 11.77 15.75 8.18
C PRO A 65 10.42 15.73 7.44
N ASP A 66 9.55 14.81 7.84
CA ASP A 66 8.18 14.69 7.34
C ASP A 66 7.15 14.74 8.49
N ASN A 67 5.87 14.92 8.12
CA ASN A 67 4.74 14.89 9.04
C ASN A 67 4.13 13.47 9.20
N GLY A 68 4.86 12.45 8.77
CA GLY A 68 4.50 11.03 8.79
C GLY A 68 4.44 10.41 7.40
N ILE A 69 4.23 9.10 7.37
CA ILE A 69 4.33 8.27 6.18
C ILE A 69 3.53 8.79 4.96
N TYR A 70 2.35 9.38 5.18
CA TYR A 70 1.50 9.86 4.07
C TYR A 70 1.98 11.19 3.49
N ASP A 71 2.62 12.06 4.27
CA ASP A 71 3.34 13.24 3.77
C ASP A 71 4.50 12.80 2.87
N ALA A 72 5.30 11.83 3.33
CA ALA A 72 6.38 11.27 2.52
C ALA A 72 5.86 10.62 1.21
N MET A 73 4.75 9.87 1.27
CA MET A 73 4.12 9.30 0.07
C MET A 73 3.64 10.38 -0.89
N ASN A 74 3.03 11.45 -0.38
CA ASN A 74 2.55 12.57 -1.20
C ASN A 74 3.71 13.32 -1.88
N LYS A 75 4.83 13.55 -1.17
CA LYS A 75 6.07 14.10 -1.75
C LYS A 75 6.56 13.23 -2.91
N GLY A 76 6.57 11.90 -2.71
CA GLY A 76 6.96 10.95 -3.76
C GLY A 76 6.03 11.01 -4.98
N ILE A 77 4.70 11.05 -4.78
CA ILE A 77 3.72 11.20 -5.87
C ILE A 77 3.93 12.51 -6.63
N ALA A 78 4.20 13.61 -5.93
CA ALA A 78 4.47 14.91 -6.56
C ALA A 78 5.74 14.89 -7.44
N MET A 79 6.76 14.13 -7.05
CA MET A 79 8.00 13.96 -7.82
C MET A 79 7.85 12.98 -8.99
N ALA A 80 6.83 12.13 -8.99
CA ALA A 80 6.62 11.07 -9.97
C ALA A 80 6.34 11.64 -11.37
N LYS A 81 7.09 11.16 -12.38
CA LYS A 81 6.94 11.51 -13.78
C LYS A 81 6.44 10.36 -14.65
N GLY A 82 6.35 9.17 -14.09
CA GLY A 82 5.81 7.98 -14.75
C GLY A 82 4.30 8.03 -14.90
N GLU A 83 3.79 7.28 -15.86
CA GLU A 83 2.36 7.14 -16.12
C GLU A 83 1.65 6.31 -15.04
N ILE A 84 2.38 5.38 -14.42
CA ILE A 84 1.89 4.51 -13.35
C ILE A 84 2.78 4.68 -12.12
N VAL A 85 2.16 4.89 -10.98
CA VAL A 85 2.81 5.04 -9.69
C VAL A 85 2.56 3.80 -8.84
N GLY A 86 3.62 3.17 -8.36
CA GLY A 86 3.59 2.12 -7.34
C GLY A 86 4.30 2.61 -6.08
N ILE A 87 3.76 2.32 -4.91
CA ILE A 87 4.38 2.68 -3.63
C ILE A 87 4.69 1.40 -2.86
N VAL A 88 5.95 1.23 -2.50
CA VAL A 88 6.47 0.07 -1.76
C VAL A 88 7.20 0.58 -0.54
N ASN A 89 6.73 0.23 0.66
CA ASN A 89 7.39 0.67 1.89
C ASN A 89 8.78 0.07 2.04
N SER A 90 9.61 0.67 2.87
CA SER A 90 11.01 0.26 3.08
C SER A 90 11.21 -1.11 3.77
N ASP A 91 10.13 -1.76 4.20
CA ASP A 91 10.09 -3.12 4.77
C ASP A 91 9.39 -4.15 3.86
N ASP A 92 8.83 -3.69 2.72
CA ASP A 92 8.17 -4.51 1.70
C ASP A 92 9.06 -4.65 0.45
N TRP A 93 8.72 -5.56 -0.48
CA TRP A 93 9.46 -5.70 -1.75
C TRP A 93 8.57 -6.25 -2.87
N LEU A 94 8.94 -5.90 -4.11
CA LEU A 94 8.24 -6.35 -5.31
C LEU A 94 8.67 -7.77 -5.72
N GLU A 95 7.75 -8.50 -6.36
CA GLU A 95 8.12 -9.66 -7.18
C GLU A 95 8.92 -9.19 -8.41
N ARG A 96 9.84 -10.02 -8.89
CA ARG A 96 10.78 -9.68 -9.96
C ARG A 96 10.11 -9.24 -11.26
N ASP A 97 8.95 -9.78 -11.57
CA ASP A 97 8.18 -9.51 -12.79
C ASP A 97 6.89 -8.71 -12.53
N ALA A 98 6.82 -8.00 -11.40
CA ALA A 98 5.62 -7.26 -11.02
C ALA A 98 5.23 -6.21 -12.05
N LEU A 99 6.18 -5.39 -12.50
CA LEU A 99 5.91 -4.33 -13.46
C LEU A 99 5.59 -4.88 -14.85
N GLU A 100 6.29 -5.90 -15.30
CA GLU A 100 6.02 -6.57 -16.58
C GLU A 100 4.65 -7.25 -16.59
N THR A 101 4.23 -7.80 -15.45
CA THR A 101 2.88 -8.34 -15.27
C THR A 101 1.82 -7.27 -15.53
N ILE A 102 2.00 -6.06 -14.98
CA ILE A 102 1.06 -4.95 -15.17
C ILE A 102 1.04 -4.51 -16.64
N VAL A 103 2.21 -4.36 -17.28
CA VAL A 103 2.32 -4.00 -18.69
C VAL A 103 1.58 -4.99 -19.57
N THR A 104 1.87 -6.28 -19.39
CA THR A 104 1.23 -7.37 -20.15
C THR A 104 -0.29 -7.37 -19.94
N PHE A 105 -0.73 -7.17 -18.69
CA PHE A 105 -2.14 -7.14 -18.35
C PHE A 105 -2.85 -5.92 -18.96
N GLN A 106 -2.22 -4.75 -18.97
CA GLN A 106 -2.74 -3.54 -19.59
C GLN A 106 -2.93 -3.71 -21.10
N HIS A 107 -1.95 -4.28 -21.79
CA HIS A 107 -2.05 -4.57 -23.22
C HIS A 107 -3.24 -5.50 -23.52
N LYS A 108 -3.42 -6.56 -22.74
CA LYS A 108 -4.55 -7.50 -22.87
C LYS A 108 -5.90 -6.83 -22.58
N SER A 109 -5.94 -5.85 -21.69
CA SER A 109 -7.17 -5.15 -21.28
C SER A 109 -7.53 -3.95 -22.17
N GLY A 110 -6.81 -3.69 -23.25
CA GLY A 110 -7.11 -2.62 -24.21
C GLY A 110 -6.64 -1.23 -23.77
N MET A 111 -5.53 -1.10 -23.03
CA MET A 111 -4.89 0.18 -22.68
C MET A 111 -5.85 1.17 -22.00
N LEU A 112 -6.64 0.70 -21.05
CA LEU A 112 -7.64 1.52 -20.36
C LEU A 112 -7.01 2.70 -19.60
N LEU A 113 -7.69 3.86 -19.65
CA LEU A 113 -7.33 5.06 -18.91
C LEU A 113 -8.05 5.12 -17.55
N ASN A 114 -7.51 5.91 -16.62
CA ASN A 114 -8.05 6.08 -15.26
C ASN A 114 -8.24 4.76 -14.53
N THR A 115 -7.19 3.95 -14.52
CA THR A 115 -7.20 2.61 -13.95
C THR A 115 -6.25 2.45 -12.78
N ILE A 116 -6.58 1.47 -11.94
CA ILE A 116 -5.75 0.99 -10.83
C ILE A 116 -5.57 -0.50 -11.01
N TYR A 117 -4.34 -0.97 -10.83
CA TYR A 117 -3.97 -2.39 -10.85
C TYR A 117 -3.80 -2.86 -9.42
N CYS A 118 -4.55 -3.89 -9.02
CA CYS A 118 -4.54 -4.45 -7.68
C CYS A 118 -4.12 -5.92 -7.74
N GLY A 119 -2.86 -6.19 -7.45
CA GLY A 119 -2.33 -7.55 -7.36
C GLY A 119 -2.56 -8.20 -6.01
N TRP A 120 -2.10 -9.44 -5.91
CA TRP A 120 -2.02 -10.16 -4.66
C TRP A 120 -0.70 -9.86 -3.95
N ILE A 121 -0.64 -10.16 -2.64
CA ILE A 121 0.59 -10.09 -1.87
C ILE A 121 0.93 -11.44 -1.23
N ASN A 122 2.22 -11.72 -1.07
CA ASN A 122 2.71 -12.67 -0.08
C ASN A 122 2.85 -11.92 1.25
N PHE A 123 2.12 -12.36 2.27
CA PHE A 123 2.26 -11.82 3.61
C PHE A 123 3.18 -12.72 4.43
N HIS A 124 4.30 -12.16 4.88
CA HIS A 124 5.34 -12.86 5.63
C HIS A 124 5.15 -12.63 7.13
N TYR A 125 4.71 -13.66 7.85
CA TYR A 125 4.54 -13.60 9.30
C TYR A 125 5.87 -13.77 10.03
N PHE A 126 5.99 -13.22 11.23
CA PHE A 126 7.17 -13.39 12.09
C PHE A 126 7.56 -14.83 12.40
N ASN A 127 6.62 -15.77 12.33
CA ASN A 127 6.87 -17.19 12.54
C ASN A 127 7.39 -17.91 11.28
N GLY A 128 7.74 -17.19 10.23
CA GLY A 128 8.22 -17.73 8.95
C GLY A 128 7.13 -18.23 8.01
N THR A 129 5.85 -18.20 8.39
CA THR A 129 4.75 -18.58 7.50
C THR A 129 4.53 -17.50 6.45
N ILE A 130 4.29 -17.92 5.20
CA ILE A 130 3.90 -17.04 4.10
C ILE A 130 2.45 -17.36 3.72
N GLN A 131 1.62 -16.34 3.60
CA GLN A 131 0.24 -16.46 3.16
C GLN A 131 -0.03 -15.57 1.95
N ILE A 132 -0.54 -16.14 0.86
CA ILE A 132 -1.01 -15.35 -0.28
C ILE A 132 -2.33 -14.68 0.13
N MET A 133 -2.34 -13.34 0.10
CA MET A 133 -3.54 -12.55 0.27
C MET A 133 -4.03 -12.09 -1.10
N LYS A 134 -5.13 -12.69 -1.52
CA LYS A 134 -5.76 -12.39 -2.80
C LYS A 134 -6.62 -11.15 -2.72
N THR A 135 -6.66 -10.41 -3.82
CA THR A 135 -7.52 -9.25 -4.02
C THR A 135 -8.28 -9.42 -5.33
N ASP A 136 -9.57 -9.17 -5.31
CA ASP A 136 -10.45 -9.18 -6.48
C ASP A 136 -11.56 -8.12 -6.32
N HIS A 137 -12.41 -8.00 -7.36
CA HIS A 137 -13.52 -7.07 -7.34
C HIS A 137 -14.52 -7.33 -6.20
N ASN A 138 -14.80 -8.60 -5.89
CA ASN A 138 -15.75 -8.96 -4.85
C ASN A 138 -15.26 -8.57 -3.46
N VAL A 139 -13.95 -8.75 -3.21
CA VAL A 139 -13.29 -8.31 -1.97
C VAL A 139 -13.46 -6.81 -1.80
N LEU A 140 -13.05 -6.00 -2.79
CA LEU A 140 -13.18 -4.55 -2.71
C LEU A 140 -14.64 -4.11 -2.51
N GLN A 141 -15.55 -4.60 -3.35
CA GLN A 141 -16.97 -4.24 -3.31
C GLN A 141 -17.61 -4.60 -1.97
N SER A 142 -17.38 -5.80 -1.47
CA SER A 142 -17.92 -6.27 -0.19
C SER A 142 -17.41 -5.44 0.98
N TRP A 143 -16.10 -5.17 1.02
CA TRP A 143 -15.50 -4.38 2.09
C TRP A 143 -15.91 -2.90 2.02
N ALA A 144 -15.93 -2.30 0.83
CA ALA A 144 -16.33 -0.91 0.64
C ALA A 144 -17.79 -0.68 1.05
N LYS A 145 -18.71 -1.51 0.57
CA LYS A 145 -20.15 -1.36 0.87
C LYS A 145 -20.50 -1.71 2.30
N LYS A 146 -19.89 -2.75 2.86
CA LYS A 146 -20.23 -3.28 4.18
C LYS A 146 -19.53 -2.58 5.33
N TYR A 147 -18.23 -2.28 5.18
CA TYR A 147 -17.39 -1.83 6.28
C TYR A 147 -16.77 -0.45 6.08
N GLN A 148 -16.99 0.17 4.92
CA GLN A 148 -16.27 1.38 4.52
C GLN A 148 -14.75 1.20 4.67
N MET A 149 -14.26 0.07 4.18
CA MET A 149 -12.86 -0.32 4.17
C MET A 149 -12.48 -0.80 2.78
N ALA A 150 -11.23 -0.62 2.38
CA ALA A 150 -10.80 -1.01 1.03
C ALA A 150 -10.62 -2.53 0.86
N GLY A 151 -10.17 -3.22 1.90
CA GLY A 151 -9.84 -4.65 1.80
C GLY A 151 -8.65 -4.97 0.89
N ILE A 152 -8.02 -3.94 0.31
CA ILE A 152 -6.87 -4.02 -0.60
C ILE A 152 -5.60 -3.76 0.18
N ARG A 153 -4.51 -4.43 -0.23
CA ARG A 153 -3.19 -4.25 0.35
C ARG A 153 -2.37 -3.29 -0.50
N HIS A 154 -2.06 -2.14 0.05
CA HIS A 154 -1.41 -1.03 -0.60
C HIS A 154 -0.10 -1.39 -1.37
N PRO A 155 0.83 -2.25 -0.86
CA PRO A 155 2.08 -2.52 -1.57
C PRO A 155 1.93 -3.23 -2.93
N ALA A 156 0.74 -3.80 -3.23
CA ALA A 156 0.44 -4.39 -4.53
C ALA A 156 -0.53 -3.55 -5.39
N VAL A 157 -0.63 -2.24 -5.08
CA VAL A 157 -1.50 -1.30 -5.79
C VAL A 157 -0.66 -0.37 -6.65
N PHE A 158 -0.98 -0.34 -7.96
CA PHE A 158 -0.34 0.53 -8.93
C PHE A 158 -1.40 1.40 -9.58
N VAL A 159 -1.21 2.70 -9.51
CA VAL A 159 -2.22 3.70 -9.84
C VAL A 159 -1.76 4.53 -11.03
N GLN A 160 -2.58 4.67 -12.06
CA GLN A 160 -2.27 5.65 -13.11
C GLN A 160 -2.22 7.05 -12.51
N LYS A 161 -1.19 7.83 -12.85
CA LYS A 161 -0.94 9.16 -12.29
C LYS A 161 -2.15 10.08 -12.43
N SER A 162 -2.83 10.00 -13.57
CA SER A 162 -4.06 10.76 -13.84
C SER A 162 -5.18 10.54 -12.81
N VAL A 163 -5.18 9.39 -12.12
CA VAL A 163 -6.15 9.11 -11.04
C VAL A 163 -5.83 9.95 -9.82
N TYR A 164 -4.54 10.09 -9.46
CA TYR A 164 -4.13 11.00 -8.38
C TYR A 164 -4.44 12.45 -8.74
N ASP A 165 -4.17 12.85 -9.99
CA ASP A 165 -4.41 14.22 -10.46
C ASP A 165 -5.90 14.59 -10.38
N LYS A 166 -6.80 13.63 -10.65
CA LYS A 166 -8.24 13.84 -10.63
C LYS A 166 -8.88 13.70 -9.25
N TYR A 167 -8.45 12.71 -8.47
CA TYR A 167 -9.14 12.35 -7.22
C TYR A 167 -8.34 12.71 -5.98
N GLY A 168 -7.14 13.29 -6.14
CA GLY A 168 -6.25 13.71 -5.07
C GLY A 168 -5.40 12.57 -4.50
N VAL A 169 -4.52 12.94 -3.59
CA VAL A 169 -3.51 12.12 -2.94
C VAL A 169 -3.93 11.71 -1.52
N PHE A 170 -3.02 11.18 -0.69
CA PHE A 170 -3.34 10.76 0.67
C PHE A 170 -3.77 11.93 1.56
N ASP A 171 -4.74 11.70 2.44
CA ASP A 171 -5.18 12.66 3.46
C ASP A 171 -4.23 12.59 4.67
N GLU A 172 -3.33 13.55 4.80
CA GLU A 172 -2.29 13.59 5.84
C GLU A 172 -2.81 13.77 7.27
N ARG A 173 -4.09 14.15 7.43
CA ARG A 173 -4.76 14.17 8.73
C ARG A 173 -4.91 12.77 9.32
N MET A 174 -4.95 11.75 8.46
CA MET A 174 -4.96 10.34 8.83
C MET A 174 -3.53 9.86 9.06
N LYS A 175 -3.36 8.94 10.03
CA LYS A 175 -2.03 8.44 10.42
C LYS A 175 -1.84 6.95 10.15
N VAL A 176 -2.92 6.22 9.85
CA VAL A 176 -2.92 4.76 9.67
C VAL A 176 -3.78 4.28 8.50
N LEU A 177 -4.89 4.94 8.17
CA LEU A 177 -5.89 4.48 7.21
C LEU A 177 -6.09 5.41 6.01
N ALA A 178 -5.11 6.28 5.69
CA ALA A 178 -5.23 7.14 4.52
C ALA A 178 -5.18 6.35 3.20
N ASP A 179 -4.55 5.17 3.18
CA ASP A 179 -4.60 4.22 2.07
C ASP A 179 -6.03 3.70 1.84
N THR A 180 -6.72 3.34 2.91
CA THR A 180 -8.13 2.92 2.86
C THR A 180 -9.02 4.06 2.35
N ASP A 181 -8.85 5.27 2.87
CA ASP A 181 -9.59 6.46 2.41
C ASP A 181 -9.36 6.71 0.92
N LEU A 182 -8.11 6.69 0.48
CA LEU A 182 -7.72 6.92 -0.90
C LEU A 182 -8.38 5.90 -1.85
N ILE A 183 -8.28 4.61 -1.55
CA ILE A 183 -8.86 3.54 -2.35
C ILE A 183 -10.40 3.64 -2.39
N LEU A 184 -11.05 3.96 -1.27
CA LEU A 184 -12.50 4.16 -1.24
C LEU A 184 -12.92 5.38 -2.07
N ARG A 185 -12.14 6.47 -2.02
CA ARG A 185 -12.37 7.68 -2.82
C ARG A 185 -12.29 7.37 -4.31
N PHE A 186 -11.33 6.58 -4.73
CA PHE A 186 -11.21 6.10 -6.09
C PHE A 186 -12.38 5.18 -6.48
N TYR A 187 -12.74 4.23 -5.61
CA TYR A 187 -13.83 3.29 -5.86
C TYR A 187 -15.18 4.01 -6.03
N PHE A 188 -15.54 4.89 -5.10
CA PHE A 188 -16.80 5.65 -5.19
C PHE A 188 -16.75 6.74 -6.28
N GLY A 189 -15.56 7.18 -6.69
CA GLY A 189 -15.34 8.06 -7.83
C GLY A 189 -15.49 7.39 -9.19
N GLY A 190 -15.72 6.07 -9.24
CA GLY A 190 -15.93 5.32 -10.48
C GLY A 190 -14.62 4.97 -11.22
N VAL A 191 -13.49 4.98 -10.54
CA VAL A 191 -12.21 4.51 -11.11
C VAL A 191 -12.30 3.01 -11.40
N LYS A 192 -11.75 2.55 -12.52
CA LYS A 192 -11.68 1.13 -12.87
C LYS A 192 -10.57 0.43 -12.08
N PHE A 193 -10.94 -0.63 -11.38
CA PHE A 193 -10.00 -1.51 -10.69
C PHE A 193 -9.78 -2.77 -11.53
N LEU A 194 -8.54 -3.06 -11.85
CA LEU A 194 -8.10 -4.20 -12.62
C LEU A 194 -7.28 -5.15 -11.73
N TYR A 195 -7.49 -6.44 -11.91
CA TYR A 195 -6.94 -7.48 -11.04
C TYR A 195 -6.13 -8.49 -11.87
N PRO A 196 -4.80 -8.34 -11.96
CA PRO A 196 -3.93 -9.26 -12.73
C PRO A 196 -3.83 -10.67 -12.13
N GLU A 197 -4.51 -10.94 -11.00
CA GLU A 197 -4.59 -12.25 -10.34
C GLU A 197 -3.22 -12.91 -10.09
N LYS A 198 -2.23 -12.09 -9.81
CA LYS A 198 -0.85 -12.50 -9.56
C LYS A 198 -0.29 -11.80 -8.33
N VAL A 199 0.62 -12.46 -7.64
CA VAL A 199 1.41 -11.81 -6.58
C VAL A 199 2.32 -10.78 -7.23
N LEU A 200 2.20 -9.53 -6.80
CA LEU A 200 3.04 -8.42 -7.27
C LEU A 200 4.00 -7.94 -6.20
N SER A 201 3.69 -8.19 -4.94
CA SER A 201 4.46 -7.64 -3.83
C SER A 201 4.49 -8.60 -2.64
N ASN A 202 5.48 -8.40 -1.80
CA ASN A 202 5.67 -9.09 -0.53
C ASN A 202 5.57 -8.06 0.60
N MET A 203 4.84 -8.39 1.65
CA MET A 203 4.62 -7.54 2.81
C MET A 203 5.08 -8.24 4.08
N SER A 204 5.88 -7.56 4.89
CA SER A 204 6.34 -8.06 6.18
C SER A 204 5.33 -7.79 7.29
N ASP A 205 5.26 -8.69 8.27
CA ASP A 205 4.50 -8.45 9.51
C ASP A 205 5.17 -7.35 10.34
N GLY A 206 4.40 -6.65 11.16
CA GLY A 206 4.93 -5.60 12.06
C GLY A 206 4.76 -4.18 11.58
N GLY A 207 4.07 -3.96 10.46
CA GLY A 207 3.78 -2.62 9.93
C GLY A 207 3.06 -1.68 10.92
N VAL A 208 3.13 -0.39 10.64
CA VAL A 208 2.64 0.74 11.47
C VAL A 208 1.19 0.56 11.91
N SER A 209 0.34 -0.04 11.07
CA SER A 209 -1.09 -0.24 11.35
C SER A 209 -1.40 -1.14 12.55
N ASN A 210 -0.47 -2.02 12.93
CA ASN A 210 -0.65 -2.91 14.09
C ASN A 210 -0.24 -2.25 15.40
N ARG A 211 0.57 -1.20 15.38
CA ARG A 211 1.15 -0.55 16.56
C ARG A 211 0.31 0.60 17.11
N HIS A 212 -0.61 1.18 16.34
CA HIS A 212 -1.30 2.42 16.68
C HIS A 212 -2.84 2.30 16.67
N LEU A 213 -3.39 1.47 17.57
CA LEU A 213 -4.83 1.18 17.65
C LEU A 213 -5.71 2.44 17.75
N MET A 214 -5.33 3.40 18.61
CA MET A 214 -6.12 4.63 18.81
C MET A 214 -6.07 5.55 17.58
N LYS A 215 -4.91 5.68 16.94
CA LYS A 215 -4.80 6.45 15.69
C LYS A 215 -5.66 5.82 14.60
N ALA A 216 -5.59 4.49 14.44
CA ALA A 216 -6.42 3.76 13.48
C ALA A 216 -7.93 3.88 13.79
N TYR A 217 -8.33 3.94 15.06
CA TYR A 217 -9.73 4.18 15.44
C TYR A 217 -10.20 5.58 15.05
N ASN A 218 -9.38 6.60 15.29
CA ASN A 218 -9.69 7.97 14.90
C ASN A 218 -9.78 8.12 13.38
N ASP A 219 -8.85 7.52 12.65
CA ASP A 219 -8.87 7.51 11.19
C ASP A 219 -10.12 6.79 10.65
N TYR A 220 -10.49 5.64 11.24
CA TYR A 220 -11.70 4.92 10.83
C TYR A 220 -12.95 5.76 11.05
N ARG A 221 -13.01 6.52 12.15
CA ARG A 221 -14.09 7.48 12.38
C ARG A 221 -14.13 8.55 11.28
N LEU A 222 -12.97 9.10 10.86
CA LEU A 222 -12.89 10.06 9.77
C LEU A 222 -13.34 9.46 8.44
N VAL A 223 -12.96 8.22 8.13
CA VAL A 223 -13.43 7.49 6.94
C VAL A 223 -14.95 7.35 6.96
N LEU A 224 -15.53 6.90 8.08
CA LEU A 224 -16.98 6.73 8.18
C LEU A 224 -17.76 8.03 8.00
N LEU A 225 -17.21 9.17 8.46
CA LEU A 225 -17.84 10.49 8.32
C LEU A 225 -17.89 10.99 6.87
N LYS A 226 -17.02 10.49 6.00
CA LYS A 226 -17.00 10.88 4.57
C LYS A 226 -18.13 10.23 3.76
N TYR A 227 -18.76 9.16 4.27
CA TYR A 227 -19.77 8.42 3.52
C TYR A 227 -21.12 8.46 4.24
N PRO A 228 -22.23 8.82 3.53
CA PRO A 228 -23.55 8.92 4.14
C PRO A 228 -24.01 7.60 4.74
N MET A 229 -24.36 7.61 6.02
CA MET A 229 -24.97 6.47 6.70
C MET A 229 -25.82 6.94 7.88
N SER A 230 -26.76 6.08 8.34
CA SER A 230 -27.53 6.39 9.54
C SER A 230 -26.65 6.39 10.82
N ASN A 231 -27.04 7.20 11.81
CA ASN A 231 -26.33 7.27 13.09
C ASN A 231 -26.19 5.88 13.77
N PHE A 232 -27.19 5.02 13.59
CA PHE A 232 -27.14 3.65 14.11
C PHE A 232 -26.01 2.84 13.43
N LYS A 233 -25.95 2.84 12.10
CA LYS A 233 -24.89 2.15 11.33
C LYS A 233 -23.51 2.71 11.69
N PHE A 234 -23.38 4.04 11.78
CA PHE A 234 -22.13 4.70 12.16
C PHE A 234 -21.62 4.18 13.51
N LYS A 235 -22.46 4.23 14.56
CA LYS A 235 -22.11 3.72 15.88
C LYS A 235 -21.80 2.23 15.84
N TYR A 236 -22.62 1.43 15.17
CA TYR A 236 -22.42 -0.02 15.04
C TYR A 236 -21.05 -0.36 14.43
N TYR A 237 -20.69 0.25 13.30
CA TYR A 237 -19.40 -0.01 12.64
C TYR A 237 -18.24 0.44 13.52
N LEU A 238 -18.32 1.60 14.12
CA LEU A 238 -17.27 2.16 14.96
C LEU A 238 -17.00 1.28 16.19
N TYR A 239 -18.06 0.87 16.91
CA TYR A 239 -17.92 0.02 18.09
C TYR A 239 -17.52 -1.41 17.74
N SER A 240 -18.10 -1.99 16.67
CA SER A 240 -17.75 -3.34 16.24
C SER A 240 -16.29 -3.43 15.77
N TRP A 241 -15.78 -2.40 15.11
CA TRP A 241 -14.37 -2.32 14.71
C TRP A 241 -13.45 -2.27 15.94
N LYS A 242 -13.77 -1.41 16.92
CA LYS A 242 -13.03 -1.31 18.18
C LYS A 242 -13.01 -2.63 18.93
N LEU A 243 -14.17 -3.27 19.08
CA LEU A 243 -14.30 -4.54 19.78
C LEU A 243 -13.50 -5.67 19.11
N LYS A 244 -13.58 -5.79 17.78
CA LYS A 244 -12.80 -6.77 17.01
C LYS A 244 -11.29 -6.58 17.19
N ARG A 245 -10.81 -5.34 17.23
CA ARG A 245 -9.38 -5.03 17.44
C ARG A 245 -8.94 -5.36 18.87
N ILE A 246 -9.76 -5.05 19.87
CA ILE A 246 -9.51 -5.42 21.27
C ILE A 246 -9.47 -6.94 21.42
N ILE A 247 -10.47 -7.66 20.91
CA ILE A 247 -10.48 -9.13 20.95
C ILE A 247 -9.22 -9.68 20.28
N LYS A 248 -8.85 -9.16 19.10
CA LYS A 248 -7.65 -9.60 18.39
C LYS A 248 -6.37 -9.39 19.20
N SER A 249 -6.29 -8.37 20.06
CA SER A 249 -5.09 -8.13 20.89
C SER A 249 -4.93 -9.16 22.04
N PHE A 250 -6.01 -9.84 22.43
CA PHE A 250 -5.99 -10.90 23.44
C PHE A 250 -5.89 -12.31 22.87
N VAL A 251 -6.10 -12.48 21.55
CA VAL A 251 -6.04 -13.81 20.92
C VAL A 251 -4.62 -14.14 20.51
N PRO A 252 -4.03 -15.25 20.97
CA PRO A 252 -2.70 -15.67 20.53
C PRO A 252 -2.62 -15.80 19.01
N ILE A 253 -1.50 -15.39 18.42
CA ILE A 253 -1.27 -15.38 16.95
C ILE A 253 -1.58 -16.74 16.33
N LYS A 254 -1.24 -17.86 16.99
CA LYS A 254 -1.55 -19.22 16.54
C LYS A 254 -3.05 -19.48 16.36
N LEU A 255 -3.90 -18.99 17.26
CA LEU A 255 -5.35 -19.14 17.18
C LEU A 255 -5.97 -18.23 16.10
N LEU A 256 -5.42 -17.04 15.88
CA LEU A 256 -5.82 -16.16 14.78
C LEU A 256 -5.55 -16.78 13.42
N TYR A 257 -4.46 -17.51 13.27
CA TYR A 257 -4.13 -18.26 12.05
C TYR A 257 -5.15 -19.39 11.78
N ILE A 258 -5.49 -20.17 12.81
CA ILE A 258 -6.50 -21.23 12.71
C ILE A 258 -7.87 -20.65 12.33
N TYR A 259 -8.31 -19.59 12.99
CA TYR A 259 -9.60 -18.92 12.71
C TYR A 259 -9.68 -18.39 11.27
N ARG A 260 -8.60 -17.82 10.76
CA ARG A 260 -8.55 -17.31 9.37
C ARG A 260 -8.63 -18.41 8.32
N ASN A 261 -8.13 -19.60 8.61
CA ASN A 261 -8.20 -20.75 7.71
C ASN A 261 -9.59 -21.41 7.73
N PHE A 262 -10.25 -21.47 8.89
CA PHE A 262 -11.63 -21.97 9.01
C PHE A 262 -12.68 -21.03 8.41
N SER A 263 -12.46 -19.74 8.38
CA SER A 263 -13.42 -18.77 7.80
C SER A 263 -13.37 -18.68 6.27
N LYS A 264 -12.54 -19.52 5.61
CA LYS A 264 -12.41 -19.62 4.14
C LYS A 264 -12.89 -20.95 3.56
N ALA A 265 -13.30 -21.91 4.40
CA ALA A 265 -14.03 -23.11 4.05
C ALA A 265 -15.54 -22.84 4.14
#